data_d132bb1658b1c0ea08dab37eb26f0b46
#
_entry.id   d132bb1658b1c0ea08dab37eb26f0b46
#
_cell.length_a   1.000
_cell.length_b   1.000
_cell.length_c   1.000
_cell.angle_alpha   90.00
_cell.angle_beta   90.00
_cell.angle_gamma   90.00
#
_symmetry.space_group_name_H-M   'P 1'
#
loop_
_entity.id
_entity.type
_entity.pdbx_description
1 polymer ?
#
loop_
_entity_poly.entity_id
_entity_poly.type
_entity_poly.pdbx_seq_one_letter_code
_entity_poly.pdbx_strand_id
1 'polypeptide(L)'
;MPAVYFGAEDFAADIGGRRTPAGQEVYTARSMVMMAASAAQLQALDQAVVDIRNEDLFLSDAAAGRDLGYTGKICVTPGQVKLSHQAFSPSAAERDYARRLVAAYAEASARGIGTIDFEGRMIDGPLLKRAQAIVAAAQEA
;
A
#
# COMPACT_ATOMS: atom_id res chain seq x y z
N MET A 1 -14.34 9.46 5.40
CA MET A 1 -13.55 8.57 6.27
C MET A 1 -12.38 9.37 6.83
N PRO A 2 -12.14 9.39 8.15
CA PRO A 2 -11.00 10.11 8.71
C PRO A 2 -9.69 9.48 8.26
N ALA A 3 -8.68 10.32 8.03
CA ALA A 3 -7.37 9.89 7.55
C ALA A 3 -6.25 10.49 8.39
N VAL A 4 -5.13 9.81 8.46
CA VAL A 4 -3.87 10.28 9.04
C VAL A 4 -2.79 10.29 7.96
N TYR A 5 -1.87 11.22 8.04
CA TYR A 5 -0.72 11.27 7.13
C TYR A 5 0.60 11.38 7.90
N PHE A 6 1.68 10.93 7.29
CA PHE A 6 3.02 11.00 7.86
C PHE A 6 3.80 12.20 7.31
N GLY A 7 4.08 13.18 8.16
CA GLY A 7 4.88 14.36 7.84
C GLY A 7 6.38 14.11 8.04
N ALA A 8 7.03 13.45 7.10
CA ALA A 8 8.43 13.01 7.24
C ALA A 8 9.44 14.16 7.32
N GLU A 9 9.18 15.27 6.61
CA GLU A 9 10.06 16.43 6.63
C GLU A 9 10.03 17.10 8.02
N ASP A 10 8.84 17.31 8.58
CA ASP A 10 8.64 17.88 9.91
C ASP A 10 9.24 16.96 10.99
N PHE A 11 8.96 15.66 10.90
CA PHE A 11 9.52 14.67 11.81
C PHE A 11 11.06 14.69 11.80
N ALA A 12 11.68 14.66 10.62
CA ALA A 12 13.13 14.69 10.51
C ALA A 12 13.73 15.98 11.08
N ALA A 13 13.09 17.12 10.83
CA ALA A 13 13.51 18.41 11.39
C ALA A 13 13.44 18.42 12.91
N ASP A 14 12.33 17.93 13.50
CA ASP A 14 12.12 17.91 14.96
C ASP A 14 13.15 17.07 15.71
N ILE A 15 13.54 15.91 15.13
CA ILE A 15 14.56 15.04 15.75
C ILE A 15 16.01 15.43 15.42
N GLY A 16 16.22 16.50 14.64
CA GLY A 16 17.54 16.92 14.17
C GLY A 16 18.17 15.97 13.15
N GLY A 17 17.34 15.17 12.46
CA GLY A 17 17.75 14.24 11.42
C GLY A 17 17.92 14.90 10.06
N ARG A 18 18.41 14.13 9.09
CA ARG A 18 18.58 14.57 7.70
C ARG A 18 17.87 13.60 6.76
N ARG A 19 17.03 14.13 5.88
CA ARG A 19 16.33 13.34 4.87
C ARG A 19 17.31 12.77 3.83
N THR A 20 17.09 11.51 3.47
CA THR A 20 17.85 10.81 2.44
C THR A 20 16.90 10.17 1.41
N PRO A 21 17.35 9.95 0.15
CA PRO A 21 16.52 9.25 -0.84
C PRO A 21 16.13 7.82 -0.42
N ALA A 22 16.97 7.16 0.38
CA ALA A 22 16.71 5.81 0.88
C ALA A 22 15.64 5.77 1.99
N GLY A 23 15.38 6.89 2.68
CA GLY A 23 14.32 7.01 3.68
C GLY A 23 14.50 6.18 4.95
N GLN A 24 15.70 5.64 5.20
CA GLN A 24 15.97 4.79 6.37
C GLN A 24 15.77 5.54 7.69
N GLU A 25 16.07 6.83 7.72
CA GLU A 25 15.96 7.71 8.88
C GLU A 25 14.53 7.89 9.38
N VAL A 26 13.55 7.70 8.51
CA VAL A 26 12.11 7.82 8.84
C VAL A 26 11.36 6.49 8.81
N TYR A 27 11.99 5.40 8.40
CA TYR A 27 11.35 4.12 8.19
C TYR A 27 10.58 3.62 9.42
N THR A 28 11.18 3.69 10.60
CA THR A 28 10.55 3.24 11.85
C THR A 28 9.31 4.09 12.17
N ALA A 29 9.43 5.41 12.14
CA ALA A 29 8.31 6.31 12.43
C ALA A 29 7.17 6.13 11.39
N ARG A 30 7.52 6.02 10.10
CA ARG A 30 6.60 5.73 9.00
C ARG A 30 5.83 4.43 9.24
N SER A 31 6.51 3.37 9.67
CA SER A 31 5.89 2.09 10.02
C SER A 31 4.98 2.20 11.25
N MET A 32 5.40 2.94 12.28
CA MET A 32 4.59 3.14 13.49
C MET A 32 3.29 3.90 13.20
N VAL A 33 3.34 4.94 12.37
CA VAL A 33 2.14 5.68 11.94
C VAL A 33 1.16 4.76 11.21
N MET A 34 1.66 3.91 10.30
CA MET A 34 0.81 2.95 9.58
C MET A 34 0.17 1.92 10.54
N MET A 35 0.94 1.38 11.48
CA MET A 35 0.41 0.44 12.47
C MET A 35 -0.66 1.08 13.37
N ALA A 36 -0.42 2.31 13.82
CA ALA A 36 -1.39 3.07 14.62
C ALA A 36 -2.68 3.37 13.83
N ALA A 37 -2.54 3.79 12.57
CA ALA A 37 -3.68 4.02 11.67
C ALA A 37 -4.51 2.76 11.49
N SER A 38 -3.86 1.63 11.24
CA SER A 38 -4.51 0.33 11.09
C SER A 38 -5.28 -0.08 12.35
N ALA A 39 -4.68 0.07 13.53
CA ALA A 39 -5.31 -0.24 14.81
C ALA A 39 -6.54 0.65 15.09
N ALA A 40 -6.49 1.91 14.65
CA ALA A 40 -7.58 2.87 14.78
C ALA A 40 -8.60 2.81 13.63
N GLN A 41 -8.44 1.93 12.67
CA GLN A 41 -9.26 1.82 11.47
C GLN A 41 -9.33 3.14 10.65
N LEU A 42 -8.21 3.86 10.59
CA LEU A 42 -8.05 5.09 9.82
C LEU A 42 -7.40 4.79 8.47
N GLN A 43 -7.71 5.62 7.48
CA GLN A 43 -6.93 5.64 6.24
C GLN A 43 -5.56 6.27 6.49
N ALA A 44 -4.50 5.64 6.01
CA ALA A 44 -3.15 6.18 6.10
C ALA A 44 -2.66 6.69 4.75
N LEU A 45 -2.23 7.95 4.73
CA LEU A 45 -1.58 8.60 3.59
C LEU A 45 -0.10 8.78 3.88
N ASP A 46 0.72 8.38 2.94
CA ASP A 46 2.16 8.36 3.06
C ASP A 46 2.79 9.76 2.89
N GLN A 47 4.06 9.87 3.25
CA GLN A 47 4.87 11.09 3.19
C GLN A 47 4.93 11.72 1.79
N ALA A 48 5.18 13.03 1.73
CA ALA A 48 5.49 13.74 0.48
C ALA A 48 6.89 13.38 -0.05
N VAL A 49 7.06 13.50 -1.37
CA VAL A 49 8.38 13.56 -2.03
C VAL A 49 8.59 14.99 -2.54
N VAL A 50 9.52 15.70 -1.93
CA VAL A 50 9.76 17.13 -2.20
C VAL A 50 10.61 17.39 -3.44
N ASP A 51 11.34 16.39 -3.94
CA ASP A 51 11.99 16.47 -5.25
C ASP A 51 10.94 16.28 -6.36
N ILE A 52 10.27 17.38 -6.71
CA ILE A 52 9.10 17.40 -7.59
C ILE A 52 9.41 17.04 -9.05
N ARG A 53 10.68 16.95 -9.44
CA ARG A 53 11.11 16.61 -10.80
C ARG A 53 11.58 15.16 -10.93
N ASN A 54 11.73 14.46 -9.83
CA ASN A 54 12.22 13.10 -9.78
C ASN A 54 11.06 12.09 -9.68
N GLU A 55 10.49 11.74 -10.82
CA GLU A 55 9.36 10.80 -10.90
C GLU A 55 9.76 9.40 -10.42
N ASP A 56 10.97 8.94 -10.72
CA ASP A 56 11.47 7.63 -10.29
C ASP A 56 11.57 7.54 -8.76
N LEU A 57 12.05 8.60 -8.11
CA LEU A 57 12.07 8.68 -6.66
C LEU A 57 10.64 8.65 -6.09
N PHE A 58 9.71 9.39 -6.71
CA PHE A 58 8.31 9.37 -6.28
C PHE A 58 7.70 7.95 -6.37
N LEU A 59 7.89 7.27 -7.48
CA LEU A 59 7.34 5.93 -7.70
C LEU A 59 7.97 4.89 -6.78
N SER A 60 9.29 4.93 -6.58
CA SER A 60 9.97 4.01 -5.67
C SER A 60 9.56 4.21 -4.21
N ASP A 61 9.44 5.48 -3.76
CA ASP A 61 8.97 5.79 -2.41
C ASP A 61 7.48 5.43 -2.22
N ALA A 62 6.66 5.63 -3.25
CA ALA A 62 5.25 5.22 -3.23
C ALA A 62 5.09 3.69 -3.17
N ALA A 63 5.93 2.94 -3.89
CA ALA A 63 5.95 1.47 -3.80
C ALA A 63 6.31 1.01 -2.39
N ALA A 64 7.35 1.58 -1.78
CA ALA A 64 7.72 1.29 -0.40
C ALA A 64 6.59 1.62 0.60
N GLY A 65 5.88 2.73 0.40
CA GLY A 65 4.71 3.08 1.21
C GLY A 65 3.56 2.08 1.06
N ARG A 66 3.27 1.67 -0.17
CA ARG A 66 2.26 0.63 -0.46
C ARG A 66 2.61 -0.70 0.20
N ASP A 67 3.88 -1.09 0.21
CA ASP A 67 4.35 -2.31 0.88
C ASP A 67 4.17 -2.25 2.40
N LEU A 68 4.29 -1.07 3.00
CA LEU A 68 3.99 -0.82 4.41
C LEU A 68 2.48 -0.83 4.73
N GLY A 69 1.60 -0.68 3.72
CA GLY A 69 0.16 -0.68 3.89
C GLY A 69 -0.53 0.68 3.70
N TYR A 70 0.20 1.72 3.34
CA TYR A 70 -0.39 3.02 2.99
C TYR A 70 -1.31 2.88 1.77
N THR A 71 -2.38 3.65 1.74
CA THR A 71 -3.40 3.59 0.68
C THR A 71 -3.34 4.75 -0.31
N GLY A 72 -2.44 5.68 -0.08
CA GLY A 72 -2.20 6.86 -0.90
C GLY A 72 -0.99 7.62 -0.38
N LYS A 73 -0.74 8.79 -0.96
CA LYS A 73 0.45 9.58 -0.68
C LYS A 73 0.16 11.07 -0.79
N ILE A 74 0.84 11.88 0.01
CA ILE A 74 0.80 13.35 -0.13
C ILE A 74 1.43 13.73 -1.47
N CYS A 75 0.70 14.50 -2.26
CA CYS A 75 1.14 15.02 -3.55
C CYS A 75 1.28 16.54 -3.47
N VAL A 76 2.44 17.06 -3.83
CA VAL A 76 2.74 18.51 -3.82
C VAL A 76 2.63 19.15 -5.20
N THR A 77 2.40 18.35 -6.24
CA THR A 77 2.13 18.83 -7.61
C THR A 77 1.02 18.01 -8.29
N PRO A 78 0.32 18.58 -9.30
CA PRO A 78 -0.65 17.83 -10.09
C PRO A 78 -0.05 16.62 -10.82
N GLY A 79 1.23 16.68 -11.22
CA GLY A 79 1.94 15.55 -11.82
C GLY A 79 2.04 14.37 -10.86
N GLN A 80 2.36 14.63 -9.60
CA GLN A 80 2.44 13.59 -8.58
C GLN A 80 1.09 12.91 -8.29
N VAL A 81 -0.05 13.58 -8.52
CA VAL A 81 -1.37 12.94 -8.38
C VAL A 81 -1.52 11.78 -9.35
N LYS A 82 -1.11 11.95 -10.61
CA LYS A 82 -1.15 10.88 -11.62
C LYS A 82 -0.24 9.71 -11.23
N LEU A 83 0.97 9.99 -10.78
CA LEU A 83 1.92 8.98 -10.32
C LEU A 83 1.40 8.25 -9.07
N SER A 84 0.75 8.95 -8.14
CA SER A 84 0.12 8.35 -6.97
C SER A 84 -0.99 7.39 -7.36
N HIS A 85 -1.89 7.78 -8.26
CA HIS A 85 -2.92 6.87 -8.78
C HIS A 85 -2.32 5.63 -9.43
N GLN A 86 -1.26 5.77 -10.22
CA GLN A 86 -0.55 4.65 -10.81
C GLN A 86 0.04 3.71 -9.75
N ALA A 87 0.73 4.26 -8.75
CA ALA A 87 1.45 3.48 -7.75
C ALA A 87 0.51 2.74 -6.78
N PHE A 88 -0.60 3.36 -6.37
CA PHE A 88 -1.52 2.79 -5.37
C PHE A 88 -2.69 2.01 -5.97
N SER A 89 -2.91 2.07 -7.27
CA SER A 89 -3.91 1.24 -7.94
C SER A 89 -3.35 -0.17 -8.25
N PRO A 90 -4.12 -1.23 -8.05
CA PRO A 90 -3.72 -2.56 -8.49
C PRO A 90 -3.51 -2.62 -10.00
N SER A 91 -2.44 -3.24 -10.44
CA SER A 91 -2.18 -3.49 -11.86
C SER A 91 -3.20 -4.46 -12.46
N ALA A 92 -3.29 -4.52 -13.79
CA ALA A 92 -4.15 -5.48 -14.48
C ALA A 92 -3.79 -6.94 -14.09
N ALA A 93 -2.50 -7.24 -13.96
CA ALA A 93 -2.02 -8.55 -13.56
C ALA A 93 -2.41 -8.90 -12.11
N GLU A 94 -2.28 -7.95 -11.18
CA GLU A 94 -2.71 -8.13 -9.79
C GLU A 94 -4.22 -8.36 -9.68
N ARG A 95 -5.02 -7.62 -10.45
CA ARG A 95 -6.48 -7.81 -10.50
C ARG A 95 -6.87 -9.17 -11.06
N ASP A 96 -6.21 -9.61 -12.13
CA ASP A 96 -6.46 -10.91 -12.73
C ASP A 96 -6.09 -12.04 -11.77
N TYR A 97 -4.90 -12.00 -11.20
CA TYR A 97 -4.45 -12.95 -10.18
C TYR A 97 -5.42 -13.02 -9.00
N ALA A 98 -5.83 -11.87 -8.46
CA ALA A 98 -6.76 -11.81 -7.34
C ALA A 98 -8.11 -12.46 -7.65
N ARG A 99 -8.68 -12.22 -8.85
CA ARG A 99 -9.94 -12.84 -9.28
C ARG A 99 -9.82 -14.35 -9.36
N ARG A 100 -8.75 -14.86 -10.01
CA ARG A 100 -8.51 -16.31 -10.14
C ARG A 100 -8.31 -16.97 -8.79
N LEU A 101 -7.55 -16.32 -7.89
CA LEU A 101 -7.33 -16.82 -6.55
C LEU A 101 -8.63 -16.90 -5.74
N VAL A 102 -9.44 -15.85 -5.73
CA VAL A 102 -10.72 -15.82 -5.00
C VAL A 102 -11.65 -16.92 -5.50
N ALA A 103 -11.74 -17.14 -6.82
CA ALA A 103 -12.54 -18.20 -7.41
C ALA A 103 -12.05 -19.60 -6.99
N ALA A 104 -10.74 -19.88 -7.12
CA ALA A 104 -10.15 -21.16 -6.74
C ALA A 104 -10.33 -21.47 -5.25
N TYR A 105 -10.18 -20.46 -4.39
CA TYR A 105 -10.38 -20.62 -2.96
C TYR A 105 -11.85 -20.91 -2.61
N ALA A 106 -12.81 -20.25 -3.28
CA ALA A 106 -14.24 -20.49 -3.07
C ALA A 106 -14.63 -21.94 -3.42
N GLU A 107 -14.11 -22.48 -4.52
CA GLU A 107 -14.31 -23.88 -4.91
C GLU A 107 -13.73 -24.87 -3.88
N ALA A 108 -12.55 -24.60 -3.36
CA ALA A 108 -11.92 -25.43 -2.34
C ALA A 108 -12.68 -25.36 -1.00
N SER A 109 -13.08 -24.15 -0.60
CA SER A 109 -13.85 -23.92 0.63
C SER A 109 -15.20 -24.65 0.61
N ALA A 110 -15.87 -24.70 -0.55
CA ALA A 110 -17.11 -25.48 -0.71
C ALA A 110 -16.92 -26.99 -0.45
N ARG A 111 -15.68 -27.48 -0.55
CA ARG A 111 -15.29 -28.86 -0.22
C ARG A 111 -14.70 -29.02 1.18
N GLY A 112 -14.77 -27.97 2.03
CA GLY A 112 -14.24 -27.97 3.40
C GLY A 112 -12.71 -27.78 3.50
N ILE A 113 -12.06 -27.33 2.42
CA ILE A 113 -10.61 -27.09 2.38
C ILE A 113 -10.33 -25.62 2.72
N GLY A 114 -9.60 -25.37 3.81
CA GLY A 114 -9.29 -24.03 4.31
C GLY A 114 -7.91 -23.48 3.90
N THR A 115 -7.06 -24.29 3.27
CA THR A 115 -5.74 -23.91 2.77
C THR A 115 -5.49 -24.58 1.44
N ILE A 116 -5.09 -23.83 0.41
CA ILE A 116 -4.85 -24.35 -0.94
C ILE A 116 -3.45 -24.05 -1.42
N ASP A 117 -2.94 -24.87 -2.34
CA ASP A 117 -1.84 -24.49 -3.23
C ASP A 117 -2.43 -23.78 -4.45
N PHE A 118 -2.04 -22.54 -4.66
CA PHE A 118 -2.42 -21.77 -5.83
C PHE A 118 -1.15 -21.22 -6.51
N GLU A 119 -0.86 -21.73 -7.68
CA GLU A 119 0.33 -21.37 -8.48
C GLU A 119 1.64 -21.50 -7.67
N GLY A 120 1.79 -22.57 -6.89
CA GLY A 120 2.98 -22.84 -6.09
C GLY A 120 3.08 -22.03 -4.79
N ARG A 121 1.99 -21.39 -4.37
CA ARG A 121 1.92 -20.63 -3.11
C ARG A 121 0.82 -21.19 -2.20
N MET A 122 1.16 -21.35 -0.95
CA MET A 122 0.16 -21.67 0.08
C MET A 122 -0.73 -20.46 0.33
N ILE A 123 -2.02 -20.63 0.14
CA ILE A 123 -3.03 -19.58 0.36
C ILE A 123 -3.92 -19.98 1.54
N ASP A 124 -4.03 -19.07 2.49
CA ASP A 124 -4.89 -19.13 3.64
C ASP A 124 -5.71 -17.83 3.79
N GLY A 125 -6.39 -17.64 4.93
CA GLY A 125 -7.26 -16.51 5.20
C GLY A 125 -6.63 -15.13 4.96
N PRO A 126 -5.43 -14.82 5.49
CA PRO A 126 -4.78 -13.52 5.29
C PRO A 126 -4.49 -13.18 3.81
N LEU A 127 -4.00 -14.14 3.05
CA LEU A 127 -3.70 -13.95 1.62
C LEU A 127 -4.99 -13.84 0.78
N LEU A 128 -6.02 -14.62 1.14
CA LEU A 128 -7.36 -14.49 0.54
C LEU A 128 -7.96 -13.11 0.80
N LYS A 129 -7.88 -12.59 2.03
CA LYS A 129 -8.41 -11.27 2.40
C LYS A 129 -7.79 -10.16 1.55
N ARG A 130 -6.48 -10.23 1.29
CA ARG A 130 -5.81 -9.27 0.39
C ARG A 130 -6.35 -9.35 -1.04
N ALA A 131 -6.52 -10.55 -1.58
CA ALA A 131 -7.07 -10.74 -2.92
C ALA A 131 -8.53 -10.23 -3.02
N GLN A 132 -9.35 -10.51 -2.02
CA GLN A 132 -10.72 -10.00 -1.95
C GLN A 132 -10.78 -8.47 -1.93
N ALA A 133 -9.88 -7.80 -1.20
CA ALA A 133 -9.79 -6.34 -1.19
C ALA A 133 -9.46 -5.76 -2.57
N ILE A 134 -8.55 -6.41 -3.32
CA ILE A 134 -8.22 -6.01 -4.70
C ILE A 134 -9.44 -6.15 -5.63
N VAL A 135 -10.18 -7.26 -5.50
CA VAL A 135 -11.38 -7.49 -6.33
C VAL A 135 -12.48 -6.47 -6.01
N ALA A 136 -12.72 -6.18 -4.72
CA ALA A 136 -13.72 -5.19 -4.29
C ALA A 136 -13.40 -3.79 -4.81
N ALA A 137 -12.15 -3.33 -4.66
CA ALA A 137 -11.72 -2.02 -5.16
C ALA A 137 -11.86 -1.87 -6.69
N ALA A 138 -11.77 -2.97 -7.45
CA ALA A 138 -11.93 -2.96 -8.90
C ALA A 138 -13.40 -2.86 -9.35
N GLN A 139 -14.37 -3.09 -8.47
CA GLN A 139 -15.81 -2.98 -8.76
C GLN A 139 -16.37 -1.58 -8.48
N GLU A 140 -15.65 -0.79 -7.67
CA GLU A 140 -16.04 0.58 -7.28
C GLU A 140 -15.42 1.66 -8.19
N ALA A 141 -14.51 1.30 -9.10
CA ALA A 141 -13.79 2.18 -10.01
C ALA A 141 -14.40 2.19 -11.41
#